data_f56e0dadc64ea652391ea964d6962631
#
_entry.id   f56e0dadc64ea652391ea964d6962631
#
_cell.length_a   1.000
_cell.length_b   1.000
_cell.length_c   1.000
_cell.angle_alpha   90.00
_cell.angle_beta   90.00
_cell.angle_gamma   90.00
#
_symmetry.space_group_name_H-M   'P 1'
#
loop_
_entity.id
_entity.type
_entity.pdbx_description
1 polymer ?
#
loop_
_entity_poly.entity_id
_entity_poly.type
_entity_poly.pdbx_seq_one_letter_code
_entity_poly.pdbx_strand_id
1 'polypeptide(L)'
;HTGVVPFLKKFESTVRCCTQNGIRGGSATVHFPIWHKEIQDIIVLKNNKGTEDNRVRKLDYSIQLSKLFYERFITNEKITLFSPHDVPGLYDSFGTEFFDELYVRYENNESIPKTRIDAQELILDLLKERAETGRMYLMNIDHCNSHSSFLDKVNMSNLCQEITLPTKPIQHIDDPDGEIALCILSAINVGKINRLEELEDLCDLSVRGLEELIDYQGYPVKAAENSTKKRRSLGIGFIGLAHYLAKNGEHYDDASAWQLTHDLTEAFQYYLLKSSNQLAKEKGKCEYFERTKYSQGILPIDTYKSDVDEIVPNKLNYDWESLRTSITTHGLRHSTLSAQMPSESSSIVSNATNGIEPPRDYLSVKKSKKGPLKQIVPSYGYLKNNYTILWEMKNNDGYIKVISVMQKFFDQAISGNWSYNPEHFEDNEVPVSVMANDLLTTYKYGWKTSYYQNTNDLKSDEIDVKESLDKLLGECSVEQEDDCESCKI
;
A
#
# COMPACT_ATOMS: atom_id res chain seq x y z
N HIS A 1 -26.75 -18.68 -13.71
CA HIS A 1 -26.41 -17.32 -13.29
C HIS A 1 -25.74 -16.57 -14.45
N THR A 2 -25.70 -15.25 -14.37
CA THR A 2 -25.26 -14.37 -15.45
C THR A 2 -23.91 -13.69 -15.12
N GLY A 3 -22.96 -14.44 -14.54
CA GLY A 3 -21.64 -13.94 -14.19
C GLY A 3 -21.55 -13.36 -12.78
N VAL A 4 -20.45 -12.63 -12.50
CA VAL A 4 -20.11 -12.11 -11.16
C VAL A 4 -20.80 -10.77 -10.83
N VAL A 5 -21.20 -9.98 -11.82
CA VAL A 5 -21.74 -8.62 -11.62
C VAL A 5 -22.95 -8.58 -10.68
N PRO A 6 -23.96 -9.47 -10.78
CA PRO A 6 -25.09 -9.48 -9.86
C PRO A 6 -24.69 -9.73 -8.39
N PHE A 7 -23.66 -10.56 -8.17
CA PHE A 7 -23.15 -10.81 -6.83
C PHE A 7 -22.37 -9.61 -6.28
N LEU A 8 -21.62 -8.92 -7.12
CA LEU A 8 -20.92 -7.69 -6.74
C LEU A 8 -21.91 -6.58 -6.34
N LYS A 9 -23.05 -6.45 -7.01
CA LYS A 9 -24.13 -5.54 -6.61
C LYS A 9 -24.67 -5.87 -5.21
N LYS A 10 -24.84 -7.14 -4.91
CA LYS A 10 -25.26 -7.59 -3.58
C LYS A 10 -24.23 -7.21 -2.52
N PHE A 11 -22.94 -7.46 -2.77
CA PHE A 11 -21.85 -7.06 -1.87
C PHE A 11 -21.77 -5.54 -1.72
N GLU A 12 -21.88 -4.78 -2.80
CA GLU A 12 -21.92 -3.32 -2.76
C GLU A 12 -23.01 -2.82 -1.82
N SER A 13 -24.23 -3.33 -1.97
CA SER A 13 -25.36 -2.96 -1.12
C SER A 13 -25.12 -3.31 0.35
N THR A 14 -24.60 -4.52 0.62
CA THR A 14 -24.28 -4.99 1.98
C THR A 14 -23.21 -4.12 2.65
N VAL A 15 -22.13 -3.81 1.95
CA VAL A 15 -21.05 -2.96 2.47
C VAL A 15 -21.56 -1.56 2.79
N ARG A 16 -22.40 -0.99 1.93
CA ARG A 16 -22.94 0.36 2.13
C ARG A 16 -23.94 0.49 3.26
N CYS A 17 -24.62 -0.59 3.63
CA CYS A 17 -25.50 -0.61 4.80
C CYS A 17 -24.70 -0.45 6.12
N CYS A 18 -23.42 -0.81 6.13
CA CYS A 18 -22.58 -0.75 7.33
C CYS A 18 -21.93 0.61 7.43
N THR A 19 -22.15 1.31 8.53
CA THR A 19 -21.53 2.62 8.81
C THR A 19 -20.94 2.65 10.20
N GLN A 20 -19.82 3.38 10.36
CA GLN A 20 -19.23 3.65 11.67
C GLN A 20 -19.92 4.89 12.27
N ASN A 21 -20.94 4.67 13.11
CA ASN A 21 -21.72 5.72 13.77
C ASN A 21 -22.28 6.80 12.81
N GLY A 22 -22.61 6.44 11.57
CA GLY A 22 -23.06 7.37 10.55
C GLY A 22 -22.02 8.37 10.01
N ILE A 23 -20.80 8.32 10.53
CA ILE A 23 -19.73 9.26 10.17
C ILE A 23 -18.97 8.76 8.94
N ARG A 24 -18.57 7.48 8.93
CA ARG A 24 -17.82 6.84 7.85
C ARG A 24 -18.63 5.69 7.27
N GLY A 25 -18.93 5.76 5.97
CA GLY A 25 -19.60 4.68 5.26
C GLY A 25 -18.71 3.45 5.08
N GLY A 26 -19.32 2.28 4.93
CA GLY A 26 -18.63 1.05 4.55
C GLY A 26 -18.03 1.16 3.14
N SER A 27 -16.84 0.59 2.96
CA SER A 27 -16.13 0.52 1.68
C SER A 27 -15.42 -0.82 1.58
N ALA A 28 -15.24 -1.32 0.36
CA ALA A 28 -14.54 -2.58 0.12
C ALA A 28 -13.81 -2.54 -1.23
N THR A 29 -12.69 -3.26 -1.30
CA THR A 29 -11.99 -3.57 -2.54
C THR A 29 -12.14 -5.04 -2.86
N VAL A 30 -12.45 -5.36 -4.10
CA VAL A 30 -12.57 -6.72 -4.62
C VAL A 30 -11.36 -7.03 -5.48
N HIS A 31 -10.72 -8.18 -5.22
CA HIS A 31 -9.52 -8.61 -5.94
C HIS A 31 -9.87 -9.65 -7.00
N PHE A 32 -9.40 -9.45 -8.23
CA PHE A 32 -9.58 -10.39 -9.33
C PHE A 32 -8.26 -10.70 -10.02
N PRO A 33 -8.01 -11.97 -10.37
CA PRO A 33 -6.88 -12.33 -11.21
C PRO A 33 -7.11 -11.86 -12.65
N ILE A 34 -6.05 -11.34 -13.30
CA ILE A 34 -6.12 -10.83 -14.68
C ILE A 34 -6.56 -11.91 -15.69
N TRP A 35 -6.36 -13.16 -15.38
CA TRP A 35 -6.74 -14.32 -16.21
C TRP A 35 -8.21 -14.77 -16.04
N HIS A 36 -9.01 -14.03 -15.24
CA HIS A 36 -10.42 -14.38 -15.03
C HIS A 36 -11.24 -14.17 -16.30
N LYS A 37 -12.15 -15.10 -16.62
CA LYS A 37 -12.96 -15.06 -17.83
C LYS A 37 -13.75 -13.77 -18.03
N GLU A 38 -14.18 -13.13 -16.95
CA GLU A 38 -15.01 -11.90 -16.96
C GLU A 38 -14.16 -10.64 -16.74
N ILE A 39 -12.85 -10.70 -16.91
CA ILE A 39 -11.95 -9.56 -16.58
C ILE A 39 -12.31 -8.28 -17.35
N GLN A 40 -12.69 -8.39 -18.61
CA GLN A 40 -13.09 -7.24 -19.43
C GLN A 40 -14.36 -6.55 -18.91
N ASP A 41 -15.30 -7.31 -18.34
CA ASP A 41 -16.49 -6.75 -17.69
C ASP A 41 -16.14 -6.13 -16.33
N ILE A 42 -15.16 -6.71 -15.60
CA ILE A 42 -14.78 -6.27 -14.28
C ILE A 42 -14.03 -4.92 -14.31
N ILE A 43 -13.11 -4.71 -15.23
CA ILE A 43 -12.30 -3.49 -15.29
C ILE A 43 -13.14 -2.24 -15.57
N VAL A 44 -14.31 -2.37 -16.21
CA VAL A 44 -15.18 -1.24 -16.55
C VAL A 44 -16.28 -0.97 -15.50
N LEU A 45 -16.38 -1.77 -14.43
CA LEU A 45 -17.48 -1.68 -13.45
C LEU A 45 -17.59 -0.33 -12.76
N LYS A 46 -16.50 0.41 -12.65
CA LYS A 46 -16.44 1.67 -11.92
C LYS A 46 -16.58 2.91 -12.78
N ASN A 47 -16.43 2.80 -14.09
CA ASN A 47 -16.46 3.97 -14.98
C ASN A 47 -17.88 4.58 -15.13
N ASN A 48 -17.94 5.80 -15.67
CA ASN A 48 -19.19 6.54 -15.85
C ASN A 48 -19.91 6.22 -17.18
N LYS A 49 -19.37 5.30 -18.00
CA LYS A 49 -19.94 4.89 -19.27
C LYS A 49 -20.92 3.72 -19.06
N GLY A 50 -21.95 3.63 -19.90
CA GLY A 50 -22.95 2.56 -19.84
C GLY A 50 -24.07 2.79 -18.81
N THR A 51 -24.89 1.75 -18.60
CA THR A 51 -26.06 1.79 -17.71
C THR A 51 -25.72 1.35 -16.30
N GLU A 52 -26.52 1.79 -15.31
CA GLU A 52 -26.38 1.35 -13.91
C GLU A 52 -26.48 -0.17 -13.74
N ASP A 53 -27.20 -0.85 -14.65
CA ASP A 53 -27.36 -2.30 -14.60
C ASP A 53 -26.04 -3.05 -14.81
N ASN A 54 -25.11 -2.46 -15.55
CA ASN A 54 -23.81 -3.05 -15.88
C ASN A 54 -22.65 -2.43 -15.09
N ARG A 55 -22.92 -1.67 -14.01
CA ARG A 55 -21.91 -1.00 -13.20
C ARG A 55 -22.06 -1.30 -11.72
N VAL A 56 -20.95 -1.33 -11.01
CA VAL A 56 -20.87 -1.46 -9.55
C VAL A 56 -19.80 -0.45 -9.06
N ARG A 57 -20.22 0.82 -8.96
CA ARG A 57 -19.30 1.96 -8.82
C ARG A 57 -18.82 2.22 -7.40
N LYS A 58 -19.50 1.67 -6.39
CA LYS A 58 -19.22 1.96 -4.98
C LYS A 58 -18.28 0.95 -4.32
N LEU A 59 -17.92 -0.12 -5.03
CA LEU A 59 -16.77 -0.96 -4.69
C LEU A 59 -15.52 -0.44 -5.40
N ASP A 60 -14.37 -0.72 -4.85
CA ASP A 60 -13.07 -0.55 -5.49
C ASP A 60 -12.58 -1.92 -6.01
N TYR A 61 -11.69 -1.93 -6.98
CA TYR A 61 -11.23 -3.15 -7.63
C TYR A 61 -9.71 -3.18 -7.67
N SER A 62 -9.15 -4.36 -7.44
CA SER A 62 -7.72 -4.62 -7.54
C SER A 62 -7.45 -5.78 -8.47
N ILE A 63 -6.72 -5.55 -9.54
CA ILE A 63 -6.38 -6.58 -10.51
C ILE A 63 -5.03 -7.18 -10.14
N GLN A 64 -5.03 -8.50 -9.99
CA GLN A 64 -3.85 -9.27 -9.63
C GLN A 64 -3.08 -9.67 -10.88
N LEU A 65 -1.77 -9.38 -10.89
CA LEU A 65 -0.83 -9.71 -11.95
C LEU A 65 0.33 -10.54 -11.38
N SER A 66 1.02 -11.26 -12.25
CA SER A 66 2.27 -11.94 -11.95
C SER A 66 3.25 -11.78 -13.11
N LYS A 67 4.49 -12.21 -12.92
CA LYS A 67 5.58 -12.14 -13.89
C LYS A 67 5.16 -12.54 -15.31
N LEU A 68 4.46 -13.67 -15.46
CA LEU A 68 4.01 -14.20 -16.74
C LEU A 68 3.22 -13.16 -17.57
N PHE A 69 2.34 -12.37 -16.93
CA PHE A 69 1.51 -11.38 -17.63
C PHE A 69 2.31 -10.14 -18.04
N TYR A 70 3.30 -9.74 -17.26
CA TYR A 70 4.25 -8.70 -17.66
C TYR A 70 5.12 -9.14 -18.83
N GLU A 71 5.61 -10.36 -18.83
CA GLU A 71 6.39 -10.93 -19.95
C GLU A 71 5.55 -10.96 -21.22
N ARG A 72 4.30 -11.43 -21.15
CA ARG A 72 3.39 -11.46 -22.31
C ARG A 72 3.01 -10.05 -22.79
N PHE A 73 2.90 -9.10 -21.89
CA PHE A 73 2.69 -7.69 -22.27
C PHE A 73 3.87 -7.12 -23.07
N ILE A 74 5.10 -7.40 -22.63
CA ILE A 74 6.32 -6.95 -23.31
C ILE A 74 6.48 -7.64 -24.68
N THR A 75 6.23 -8.95 -24.76
CA THR A 75 6.41 -9.75 -25.97
C THR A 75 5.20 -9.71 -26.91
N ASN A 76 4.13 -9.00 -26.52
CA ASN A 76 2.86 -8.94 -27.24
C ASN A 76 2.23 -10.32 -27.51
N GLU A 77 2.28 -11.20 -26.52
CA GLU A 77 1.62 -12.48 -26.54
C GLU A 77 0.16 -12.39 -26.08
N LYS A 78 -0.56 -13.52 -26.13
CA LYS A 78 -1.95 -13.58 -25.68
C LYS A 78 -2.05 -14.00 -24.22
N ILE A 79 -3.01 -13.42 -23.53
CA ILE A 79 -3.49 -13.89 -22.22
C ILE A 79 -4.70 -14.79 -22.46
N THR A 80 -4.68 -15.97 -21.86
CA THR A 80 -5.79 -16.91 -21.89
C THR A 80 -6.64 -16.72 -20.63
N LEU A 81 -7.92 -16.48 -20.85
CA LEU A 81 -8.91 -16.23 -19.81
C LEU A 81 -9.67 -17.53 -19.51
N PHE A 82 -9.81 -17.82 -18.22
CA PHE A 82 -10.46 -19.03 -17.72
C PHE A 82 -11.58 -18.71 -16.73
N SER A 83 -12.59 -19.59 -16.68
CA SER A 83 -13.42 -19.72 -15.50
C SER A 83 -12.64 -20.49 -14.42
N PRO A 84 -12.56 -19.99 -13.18
CA PRO A 84 -11.87 -20.71 -12.10
C PRO A 84 -12.41 -22.14 -11.86
N HIS A 85 -13.68 -22.37 -12.20
CA HIS A 85 -14.32 -23.70 -12.12
C HIS A 85 -13.66 -24.71 -13.05
N ASP A 86 -13.24 -24.28 -14.25
CA ASP A 86 -12.71 -25.16 -15.29
C ASP A 86 -11.22 -25.45 -15.15
N VAL A 87 -10.54 -24.73 -14.24
CA VAL A 87 -9.08 -24.82 -13.99
C VAL A 87 -8.77 -24.99 -12.49
N PRO A 88 -9.11 -26.17 -11.92
CA PRO A 88 -8.91 -26.42 -10.49
C PRO A 88 -7.46 -26.17 -10.04
N GLY A 89 -7.29 -25.52 -8.90
CA GLY A 89 -5.98 -25.21 -8.31
C GLY A 89 -5.26 -24.02 -8.95
N LEU A 90 -5.75 -23.47 -10.07
CA LEU A 90 -5.07 -22.33 -10.71
C LEU A 90 -5.10 -21.07 -9.82
N TYR A 91 -6.22 -20.78 -9.17
CA TYR A 91 -6.30 -19.67 -8.23
C TYR A 91 -5.43 -19.92 -6.98
N ASP A 92 -5.41 -21.16 -6.48
CA ASP A 92 -4.60 -21.53 -5.33
C ASP A 92 -3.10 -21.45 -5.60
N SER A 93 -2.66 -21.70 -6.84
CA SER A 93 -1.27 -21.54 -7.25
C SER A 93 -0.87 -20.10 -7.61
N PHE A 94 -1.83 -19.21 -7.88
CA PHE A 94 -1.56 -17.87 -8.38
C PHE A 94 -0.73 -17.05 -7.42
N GLY A 95 0.41 -16.57 -7.86
CA GLY A 95 1.42 -15.87 -7.05
C GLY A 95 2.45 -16.81 -6.40
N THR A 96 2.43 -18.09 -6.71
CA THR A 96 3.46 -19.07 -6.32
C THR A 96 4.29 -19.51 -7.53
N GLU A 97 5.40 -20.19 -7.30
CA GLU A 97 6.30 -20.71 -8.34
C GLU A 97 5.63 -21.77 -9.27
N PHE A 98 4.55 -22.39 -8.82
CA PHE A 98 3.83 -23.43 -9.57
C PHE A 98 2.80 -22.86 -10.56
N PHE A 99 2.49 -21.59 -10.50
CA PHE A 99 1.42 -20.98 -11.28
C PHE A 99 1.69 -21.03 -12.77
N ASP A 100 2.85 -20.62 -13.21
CA ASP A 100 3.16 -20.46 -14.64
C ASP A 100 3.07 -21.81 -15.37
N GLU A 101 3.62 -22.88 -14.79
CA GLU A 101 3.52 -24.22 -15.36
C GLU A 101 2.06 -24.71 -15.45
N LEU A 102 1.29 -24.52 -14.36
CA LEU A 102 -0.10 -24.93 -14.30
C LEU A 102 -0.96 -24.14 -15.31
N TYR A 103 -0.74 -22.82 -15.39
CA TYR A 103 -1.44 -21.96 -16.35
C TYR A 103 -1.19 -22.37 -17.80
N VAL A 104 0.07 -22.56 -18.19
CA VAL A 104 0.44 -22.98 -19.54
C VAL A 104 -0.10 -24.38 -19.86
N ARG A 105 -0.11 -25.28 -18.87
CA ARG A 105 -0.72 -26.60 -19.04
C ARG A 105 -2.21 -26.52 -19.36
N TYR A 106 -2.97 -25.67 -18.65
CA TYR A 106 -4.39 -25.46 -18.95
C TYR A 106 -4.60 -24.72 -20.28
N GLU A 107 -3.74 -23.78 -20.59
CA GLU A 107 -3.76 -23.05 -21.86
C GLU A 107 -3.62 -23.97 -23.08
N ASN A 108 -2.78 -25.00 -22.98
CA ASN A 108 -2.54 -25.98 -24.05
C ASN A 108 -3.58 -27.13 -24.07
N ASN A 109 -4.46 -27.24 -23.09
CA ASN A 109 -5.49 -28.25 -23.05
C ASN A 109 -6.73 -27.82 -23.84
N GLU A 110 -6.92 -28.33 -25.04
CA GLU A 110 -8.04 -27.95 -25.93
C GLU A 110 -9.41 -28.37 -25.42
N SER A 111 -9.52 -29.24 -24.42
CA SER A 111 -10.81 -29.60 -23.81
C SER A 111 -11.36 -28.58 -22.85
N ILE A 112 -10.56 -27.60 -22.44
CA ILE A 112 -10.95 -26.57 -21.49
C ILE A 112 -11.52 -25.36 -22.23
N PRO A 113 -12.75 -24.90 -21.91
CA PRO A 113 -13.31 -23.68 -22.44
C PRO A 113 -12.46 -22.46 -22.05
N LYS A 114 -12.02 -21.68 -23.00
CA LYS A 114 -11.15 -20.52 -22.79
C LYS A 114 -11.36 -19.45 -23.84
N THR A 115 -10.94 -18.24 -23.52
CA THR A 115 -10.86 -17.09 -24.43
C THR A 115 -9.45 -16.58 -24.43
N ARG A 116 -8.94 -16.11 -25.57
CA ARG A 116 -7.60 -15.50 -25.68
C ARG A 116 -7.74 -14.04 -26.10
N ILE A 117 -7.02 -13.17 -25.42
CA ILE A 117 -6.97 -11.73 -25.70
C ILE A 117 -5.50 -11.31 -25.82
N ASP A 118 -5.22 -10.27 -26.59
CA ASP A 118 -3.89 -9.70 -26.65
C ASP A 118 -3.52 -9.05 -25.30
N ALA A 119 -2.33 -9.37 -24.77
CA ALA A 119 -1.89 -8.86 -23.49
C ALA A 119 -1.79 -7.33 -23.49
N GLN A 120 -1.33 -6.73 -24.59
CA GLN A 120 -1.25 -5.27 -24.72
C GLN A 120 -2.65 -4.65 -24.71
N GLU A 121 -3.61 -5.21 -25.45
CA GLU A 121 -4.99 -4.73 -25.46
C GLU A 121 -5.56 -4.69 -24.03
N LEU A 122 -5.52 -5.82 -23.33
CA LEU A 122 -6.09 -5.94 -21.99
C LEU A 122 -5.42 -5.03 -20.97
N ILE A 123 -4.08 -4.97 -20.96
CA ILE A 123 -3.34 -4.18 -19.98
C ILE A 123 -3.47 -2.68 -20.25
N LEU A 124 -3.48 -2.27 -21.53
CA LEU A 124 -3.69 -0.86 -21.87
C LEU A 124 -5.13 -0.41 -21.53
N ASP A 125 -6.13 -1.26 -21.73
CA ASP A 125 -7.50 -0.97 -21.29
C ASP A 125 -7.61 -0.86 -19.77
N LEU A 126 -6.93 -1.74 -19.02
CA LEU A 126 -6.82 -1.65 -17.56
C LEU A 126 -6.20 -0.32 -17.12
N LEU A 127 -5.12 0.13 -17.77
CA LEU A 127 -4.47 1.41 -17.46
C LEU A 127 -5.35 2.62 -17.78
N LYS A 128 -6.11 2.59 -18.88
CA LYS A 128 -7.09 3.64 -19.21
C LYS A 128 -8.19 3.72 -18.14
N GLU A 129 -8.79 2.59 -17.76
CA GLU A 129 -9.81 2.56 -16.72
C GLU A 129 -9.26 3.01 -15.37
N ARG A 130 -7.99 2.69 -15.07
CA ARG A 130 -7.29 3.21 -13.91
C ARG A 130 -7.15 4.72 -13.96
N ALA A 131 -6.79 5.29 -15.09
CA ALA A 131 -6.66 6.73 -15.28
C ALA A 131 -8.04 7.45 -15.18
N GLU A 132 -9.08 6.90 -15.81
CA GLU A 132 -10.41 7.50 -15.80
C GLU A 132 -11.09 7.46 -14.41
N THR A 133 -10.85 6.42 -13.62
CA THR A 133 -11.52 6.22 -12.33
C THR A 133 -10.68 6.57 -11.12
N GLY A 134 -9.37 6.57 -11.26
CA GLY A 134 -8.39 6.72 -10.17
C GLY A 134 -8.38 5.56 -9.17
N ARG A 135 -9.23 4.55 -9.32
CA ARG A 135 -9.52 3.52 -8.31
C ARG A 135 -9.56 2.10 -8.85
N MET A 136 -8.87 1.84 -9.94
CA MET A 136 -8.54 0.51 -10.39
C MET A 136 -7.12 0.20 -9.90
N TYR A 137 -7.00 -0.61 -8.83
CA TYR A 137 -5.75 -0.91 -8.16
C TYR A 137 -5.04 -2.08 -8.83
N LEU A 138 -3.74 -2.21 -8.57
CA LEU A 138 -2.91 -3.28 -9.09
C LEU A 138 -2.24 -4.01 -7.93
N MET A 139 -2.17 -5.34 -8.01
CA MET A 139 -1.52 -6.18 -7.02
C MET A 139 -0.60 -7.18 -7.72
N ASN A 140 0.69 -7.06 -7.48
CA ASN A 140 1.69 -8.02 -7.93
C ASN A 140 1.70 -9.20 -6.95
N ILE A 141 0.84 -10.19 -7.22
CA ILE A 141 0.56 -11.28 -6.28
C ILE A 141 1.79 -12.16 -6.02
N ASP A 142 2.67 -12.29 -6.98
CA ASP A 142 3.95 -12.98 -6.85
C ASP A 142 4.90 -12.26 -5.91
N HIS A 143 5.01 -10.91 -6.00
CA HIS A 143 5.79 -10.11 -5.06
C HIS A 143 5.19 -10.15 -3.64
N CYS A 144 3.85 -10.15 -3.51
CA CYS A 144 3.18 -10.28 -2.23
C CYS A 144 3.47 -11.61 -1.53
N ASN A 145 3.81 -12.66 -2.26
CA ASN A 145 4.13 -13.98 -1.71
C ASN A 145 5.64 -14.23 -1.61
N SER A 146 6.44 -13.84 -2.61
CA SER A 146 7.89 -14.02 -2.58
C SER A 146 8.56 -13.17 -1.51
N HIS A 147 8.21 -11.89 -1.43
CA HIS A 147 8.71 -10.94 -0.43
C HIS A 147 7.69 -10.75 0.71
N SER A 148 7.47 -11.78 1.49
CA SER A 148 6.49 -11.88 2.58
C SER A 148 7.13 -12.52 3.79
N SER A 149 6.68 -12.16 4.98
CA SER A 149 7.06 -12.84 6.22
C SER A 149 6.38 -14.20 6.41
N PHE A 150 5.43 -14.60 5.54
CA PHE A 150 4.61 -15.79 5.72
C PHE A 150 5.08 -16.96 4.85
N LEU A 151 4.91 -18.18 5.37
CA LEU A 151 4.92 -19.41 4.60
C LEU A 151 3.54 -19.70 4.01
N ASP A 152 2.49 -19.22 4.68
CA ASP A 152 1.12 -19.28 4.17
C ASP A 152 0.93 -18.30 3.02
N LYS A 153 0.13 -18.68 2.03
CA LYS A 153 -0.15 -17.85 0.86
C LYS A 153 -1.00 -16.63 1.21
N VAL A 154 -0.59 -15.48 0.70
CA VAL A 154 -1.39 -14.26 0.64
C VAL A 154 -2.23 -14.28 -0.62
N ASN A 155 -3.57 -14.20 -0.48
CA ASN A 155 -4.50 -14.26 -1.60
C ASN A 155 -5.02 -12.89 -2.05
N MET A 156 -5.05 -11.90 -1.16
CA MET A 156 -5.58 -10.57 -1.42
C MET A 156 -4.99 -9.56 -0.45
N SER A 157 -5.31 -8.29 -0.65
CA SER A 157 -4.97 -7.20 0.25
C SER A 157 -6.24 -6.57 0.86
N ASN A 158 -6.08 -5.55 1.69
CA ASN A 158 -7.18 -4.76 2.28
C ASN A 158 -7.70 -3.69 1.30
N LEU A 159 -8.61 -2.83 1.80
CA LEU A 159 -9.18 -1.71 1.06
C LEU A 159 -8.11 -0.79 0.45
N CYS A 160 -7.08 -0.44 1.24
CA CYS A 160 -6.05 0.52 0.87
C CYS A 160 -4.77 -0.13 0.32
N GLN A 161 -4.74 -1.44 0.14
CA GLN A 161 -3.68 -2.22 -0.54
C GLN A 161 -2.35 -2.37 0.23
N GLU A 162 -2.23 -1.93 1.49
CA GLU A 162 -1.00 -2.06 2.27
C GLU A 162 -0.90 -3.37 3.06
N ILE A 163 -2.03 -3.98 3.41
CA ILE A 163 -2.08 -5.18 4.25
C ILE A 163 -2.07 -6.43 3.38
N THR A 164 -1.04 -7.23 3.50
CA THR A 164 -0.87 -8.49 2.76
C THR A 164 -0.73 -9.66 3.76
N LEU A 165 -1.86 -10.09 4.28
CA LEU A 165 -1.96 -11.16 5.29
C LEU A 165 -2.62 -12.41 4.71
N PRO A 166 -2.19 -13.60 5.12
CA PRO A 166 -2.92 -14.83 4.83
C PRO A 166 -4.34 -14.80 5.42
N THR A 167 -5.28 -15.37 4.69
CA THR A 167 -6.67 -15.54 5.10
C THR A 167 -7.12 -16.97 4.85
N LYS A 168 -8.14 -17.43 5.58
CA LYS A 168 -8.73 -18.75 5.39
C LYS A 168 -10.26 -18.64 5.38
N PRO A 169 -10.95 -19.17 4.35
CA PRO A 169 -12.40 -19.13 4.29
C PRO A 169 -13.07 -19.72 5.54
N ILE A 170 -14.23 -19.19 5.88
CA ILE A 170 -15.08 -19.72 6.96
C ILE A 170 -16.23 -20.54 6.38
N GLN A 171 -16.62 -21.61 7.05
CA GLN A 171 -17.79 -22.42 6.70
C GLN A 171 -19.06 -21.88 7.35
N HIS A 172 -18.95 -21.28 8.52
CA HIS A 172 -20.02 -20.61 9.28
C HIS A 172 -19.43 -19.50 10.16
N ILE A 173 -20.29 -18.67 10.73
CA ILE A 173 -19.86 -17.47 11.48
C ILE A 173 -18.96 -17.77 12.69
N ASP A 174 -19.16 -18.93 13.32
CA ASP A 174 -18.41 -19.37 14.50
C ASP A 174 -17.29 -20.38 14.15
N ASP A 175 -16.87 -20.45 12.90
CA ASP A 175 -15.81 -21.36 12.45
C ASP A 175 -14.50 -21.06 13.20
N PRO A 176 -13.99 -22.00 14.00
CA PRO A 176 -12.78 -21.80 14.79
C PRO A 176 -11.49 -21.87 13.95
N ASP A 177 -11.58 -22.42 12.73
CA ASP A 177 -10.44 -22.66 11.85
C ASP A 177 -10.31 -21.60 10.76
N GLY A 178 -11.30 -20.73 10.58
CA GLY A 178 -11.26 -19.62 9.65
C GLY A 178 -10.30 -18.52 10.09
N GLU A 179 -9.82 -17.74 9.12
CA GLU A 179 -8.98 -16.57 9.40
C GLU A 179 -9.47 -15.35 8.60
N ILE A 180 -9.96 -14.33 9.31
CA ILE A 180 -10.25 -12.99 8.76
C ILE A 180 -9.16 -12.05 9.29
N ALA A 181 -8.34 -11.53 8.38
CA ALA A 181 -7.26 -10.62 8.72
C ALA A 181 -7.82 -9.25 9.16
N LEU A 182 -7.24 -8.70 10.22
CA LEU A 182 -7.52 -7.34 10.69
C LEU A 182 -6.28 -6.46 10.55
N CYS A 183 -6.52 -5.18 10.22
CA CYS A 183 -5.49 -4.15 10.17
C CYS A 183 -5.28 -3.58 11.58
N ILE A 184 -4.14 -3.87 12.21
CA ILE A 184 -3.71 -3.29 13.48
C ILE A 184 -2.59 -2.31 13.19
N LEU A 185 -2.95 -1.01 13.09
CA LEU A 185 -2.10 0.00 12.46
C LEU A 185 -1.59 1.05 13.44
N SER A 186 -0.36 1.50 13.20
CA SER A 186 0.25 2.68 13.80
C SER A 186 1.16 3.37 12.78
N ALA A 187 1.46 4.65 13.00
CA ALA A 187 2.39 5.39 12.14
C ALA A 187 3.32 6.27 12.99
N ILE A 188 4.62 6.22 12.68
CA ILE A 188 5.64 7.04 13.30
C ILE A 188 5.84 8.31 12.48
N ASN A 189 5.78 9.48 13.11
CA ASN A 189 6.06 10.76 12.46
C ASN A 189 7.57 10.95 12.28
N VAL A 190 8.11 10.46 11.17
CA VAL A 190 9.54 10.56 10.86
C VAL A 190 10.00 12.00 10.61
N GLY A 191 9.08 12.92 10.25
CA GLY A 191 9.39 14.34 10.16
C GLY A 191 9.86 15.00 11.48
N LYS A 192 9.57 14.36 12.62
CA LYS A 192 9.95 14.85 13.95
C LYS A 192 11.26 14.28 14.47
N ILE A 193 11.78 13.17 13.90
CA ILE A 193 13.06 12.60 14.33
C ILE A 193 14.24 13.44 13.80
N ASN A 194 15.32 13.50 14.55
CA ASN A 194 16.56 14.17 14.17
C ASN A 194 17.70 13.19 13.94
N ARG A 195 17.63 12.00 14.54
CA ARG A 195 18.65 10.93 14.42
C ARG A 195 17.94 9.59 14.32
N LEU A 196 18.49 8.66 13.54
CA LEU A 196 17.90 7.34 13.31
C LEU A 196 17.79 6.49 14.59
N GLU A 197 18.65 6.72 15.57
CA GLU A 197 18.64 6.01 16.85
C GLU A 197 17.37 6.28 17.66
N GLU A 198 16.71 7.42 17.45
CA GLU A 198 15.42 7.73 18.08
C GLU A 198 14.31 6.75 17.67
N LEU A 199 14.47 6.09 16.52
CA LEU A 199 13.54 5.05 16.05
C LEU A 199 13.52 3.82 16.96
N GLU A 200 14.58 3.53 17.71
CA GLU A 200 14.60 2.38 18.62
C GLU A 200 13.48 2.48 19.64
N ASP A 201 13.39 3.59 20.34
CA ASP A 201 12.35 3.82 21.35
C ASP A 201 10.97 3.99 20.74
N LEU A 202 10.86 4.70 19.60
CA LEU A 202 9.57 4.94 18.91
C LEU A 202 8.98 3.63 18.35
N CYS A 203 9.81 2.78 17.78
CA CYS A 203 9.39 1.46 17.31
C CYS A 203 8.96 0.56 18.47
N ASP A 204 9.73 0.52 19.57
CA ASP A 204 9.39 -0.27 20.75
C ASP A 204 8.05 0.19 21.36
N LEU A 205 7.86 1.49 21.52
CA LEU A 205 6.60 2.06 22.01
C LEU A 205 5.42 1.71 21.09
N SER A 206 5.60 1.81 19.77
CA SER A 206 4.56 1.50 18.80
C SER A 206 4.20 0.01 18.81
N VAL A 207 5.19 -0.88 18.82
CA VAL A 207 4.98 -2.33 18.86
C VAL A 207 4.29 -2.73 20.15
N ARG A 208 4.73 -2.25 21.32
CA ARG A 208 4.13 -2.55 22.62
C ARG A 208 2.71 -2.01 22.73
N GLY A 209 2.45 -0.79 22.25
CA GLY A 209 1.11 -0.20 22.26
C GLY A 209 0.10 -1.01 21.44
N LEU A 210 0.49 -1.47 20.25
CA LEU A 210 -0.36 -2.30 19.41
C LEU A 210 -0.50 -3.73 19.95
N GLU A 211 0.54 -4.28 20.56
CA GLU A 211 0.51 -5.59 21.23
C GLU A 211 -0.59 -5.64 22.29
N GLU A 212 -0.70 -4.60 23.14
CA GLU A 212 -1.73 -4.52 24.17
C GLU A 212 -3.14 -4.37 23.56
N LEU A 213 -3.28 -3.65 22.44
CA LEU A 213 -4.57 -3.50 21.74
C LEU A 213 -5.10 -4.83 21.21
N ILE A 214 -4.22 -5.74 20.75
CA ILE A 214 -4.63 -7.08 20.27
C ILE A 214 -5.40 -7.83 21.35
N ASP A 215 -4.98 -7.75 22.59
CA ASP A 215 -5.62 -8.48 23.71
C ASP A 215 -6.77 -7.69 24.35
N TYR A 216 -6.74 -6.36 24.28
CA TYR A 216 -7.75 -5.49 24.87
C TYR A 216 -9.06 -5.40 24.05
N GLN A 217 -8.98 -5.41 22.72
CA GLN A 217 -10.17 -5.24 21.87
C GLN A 217 -11.08 -6.46 21.85
N GLY A 218 -12.39 -6.25 21.66
CA GLY A 218 -13.37 -7.31 21.43
C GLY A 218 -13.38 -7.78 19.97
N TYR A 219 -13.65 -9.06 19.77
CA TYR A 219 -13.76 -9.68 18.44
C TYR A 219 -15.16 -10.24 18.24
N PRO A 220 -16.01 -9.59 17.41
CA PRO A 220 -17.38 -10.05 17.17
C PRO A 220 -17.46 -11.33 16.32
N VAL A 221 -16.39 -11.65 15.56
CA VAL A 221 -16.32 -12.82 14.69
C VAL A 221 -15.13 -13.68 15.08
N LYS A 222 -15.38 -14.98 15.30
CA LYS A 222 -14.36 -15.91 15.78
C LYS A 222 -13.15 -16.02 14.87
N ALA A 223 -13.36 -16.03 13.56
CA ALA A 223 -12.27 -16.07 12.56
C ALA A 223 -11.35 -14.82 12.62
N ALA A 224 -11.89 -13.66 12.99
CA ALA A 224 -11.08 -12.45 13.17
C ALA A 224 -10.23 -12.53 14.46
N GLU A 225 -10.82 -13.02 15.55
CA GLU A 225 -10.07 -13.28 16.79
C GLU A 225 -8.95 -14.29 16.56
N ASN A 226 -9.28 -15.40 15.88
CA ASN A 226 -8.34 -16.47 15.56
C ASN A 226 -7.12 -15.96 14.79
N SER A 227 -7.35 -15.28 13.66
CA SER A 227 -6.28 -14.69 12.86
C SER A 227 -5.44 -13.70 13.69
N THR A 228 -6.11 -12.76 14.37
CA THR A 228 -5.41 -11.66 15.05
C THR A 228 -4.60 -12.17 16.25
N LYS A 229 -5.16 -13.00 17.12
CA LYS A 229 -4.47 -13.46 18.32
C LYS A 229 -3.37 -14.48 18.04
N LYS A 230 -3.55 -15.35 17.03
CA LYS A 230 -2.56 -16.38 16.71
C LYS A 230 -1.38 -15.84 15.90
N ARG A 231 -1.63 -14.90 14.99
CA ARG A 231 -0.60 -14.25 14.18
C ARG A 231 -0.01 -13.03 14.83
N ARG A 232 -0.77 -12.30 15.62
CA ARG A 232 -0.40 -11.00 16.21
C ARG A 232 0.19 -10.05 15.15
N SER A 233 -0.46 -9.97 13.99
CA SER A 233 0.02 -9.20 12.84
C SER A 233 -0.15 -7.71 13.09
N LEU A 234 0.90 -6.93 12.86
CA LEU A 234 0.91 -5.48 12.95
C LEU A 234 1.17 -4.86 11.58
N GLY A 235 0.78 -3.59 11.42
CA GLY A 235 1.09 -2.78 10.26
C GLY A 235 1.55 -1.39 10.71
N ILE A 236 2.84 -1.21 10.93
CA ILE A 236 3.44 0.05 11.36
C ILE A 236 4.08 0.72 10.15
N GLY A 237 3.81 2.00 9.93
CA GLY A 237 4.31 2.78 8.80
C GLY A 237 4.80 4.16 9.20
N PHE A 238 4.98 5.02 8.21
CA PHE A 238 5.46 6.38 8.36
C PHE A 238 4.35 7.41 8.13
N ILE A 239 4.49 8.56 8.77
CA ILE A 239 3.94 9.85 8.34
C ILE A 239 5.07 10.87 8.35
N GLY A 240 4.93 11.94 7.56
CA GLY A 240 5.90 13.02 7.57
C GLY A 240 7.16 12.76 6.75
N LEU A 241 7.16 11.83 5.77
CA LEU A 241 8.36 11.57 4.96
C LEU A 241 8.79 12.80 4.16
N ALA A 242 7.85 13.54 3.55
CA ALA A 242 8.19 14.77 2.82
C ALA A 242 8.84 15.83 3.73
N HIS A 243 8.38 15.95 4.99
CA HIS A 243 9.02 16.82 5.97
C HIS A 243 10.43 16.33 6.34
N TYR A 244 10.60 15.00 6.50
CA TYR A 244 11.91 14.41 6.78
C TYR A 244 12.91 14.69 5.67
N LEU A 245 12.54 14.51 4.40
CA LEU A 245 13.38 14.83 3.25
C LEU A 245 13.69 16.32 3.20
N ALA A 246 12.69 17.19 3.31
CA ALA A 246 12.87 18.65 3.28
C ALA A 246 13.82 19.15 4.39
N LYS A 247 13.75 18.58 5.62
CA LYS A 247 14.67 18.89 6.72
C LYS A 247 16.14 18.56 6.38
N ASN A 248 16.34 17.54 5.58
CA ASN A 248 17.70 17.12 5.15
C ASN A 248 18.11 17.80 3.83
N GLY A 249 17.28 18.69 3.27
CA GLY A 249 17.58 19.41 2.03
C GLY A 249 17.45 18.56 0.78
N GLU A 250 16.69 17.48 0.84
CA GLU A 250 16.55 16.49 -0.22
C GLU A 250 15.18 16.54 -0.89
N HIS A 251 15.15 16.31 -2.20
CA HIS A 251 13.94 16.18 -2.99
C HIS A 251 13.72 14.72 -3.42
N TYR A 252 12.46 14.34 -3.72
CA TYR A 252 12.13 12.95 -4.11
C TYR A 252 12.89 12.43 -5.33
N ASP A 253 13.34 13.31 -6.21
CA ASP A 253 14.10 12.96 -7.42
C ASP A 253 15.61 12.84 -7.20
N ASP A 254 16.11 13.14 -5.99
CA ASP A 254 17.53 13.12 -5.66
C ASP A 254 18.00 11.71 -5.26
N ALA A 255 19.14 11.30 -5.78
CA ALA A 255 19.74 10.01 -5.40
C ALA A 255 20.11 9.95 -3.90
N SER A 256 20.47 11.08 -3.30
CA SER A 256 20.70 11.22 -1.87
C SER A 256 19.43 11.03 -1.04
N ALA A 257 18.25 11.44 -1.55
CA ALA A 257 16.97 11.17 -0.91
C ALA A 257 16.65 9.67 -0.90
N TRP A 258 16.99 8.95 -1.97
CA TRP A 258 16.79 7.49 -2.03
C TRP A 258 17.70 6.77 -1.02
N GLN A 259 18.96 7.19 -0.92
CA GLN A 259 19.89 6.67 0.11
C GLN A 259 19.40 6.99 1.52
N LEU A 260 18.96 8.23 1.77
CA LEU A 260 18.42 8.66 3.05
C LEU A 260 17.17 7.84 3.44
N THR A 261 16.29 7.56 2.45
CA THR A 261 15.11 6.70 2.64
C THR A 261 15.50 5.25 2.91
N HIS A 262 16.54 4.74 2.26
CA HIS A 262 17.09 3.40 2.52
C HIS A 262 17.54 3.28 3.98
N ASP A 263 18.35 4.20 4.46
CA ASP A 263 18.90 4.17 5.82
C ASP A 263 17.79 4.33 6.88
N LEU A 264 16.82 5.21 6.61
CA LEU A 264 15.63 5.39 7.45
C LEU A 264 14.80 4.09 7.56
N THR A 265 14.54 3.46 6.42
CA THR A 265 13.67 2.28 6.37
C THR A 265 14.38 1.03 6.89
N GLU A 266 15.68 0.91 6.66
CA GLU A 266 16.51 -0.14 7.28
C GLU A 266 16.44 -0.06 8.80
N ALA A 267 16.72 1.12 9.37
CA ALA A 267 16.66 1.36 10.82
C ALA A 267 15.27 1.00 11.38
N PHE A 268 14.23 1.47 10.71
CA PHE A 268 12.84 1.24 11.12
C PHE A 268 12.50 -0.25 11.18
N GLN A 269 12.75 -1.01 10.11
CA GLN A 269 12.43 -2.43 10.10
C GLN A 269 13.29 -3.23 11.07
N TYR A 270 14.57 -2.87 11.19
CA TYR A 270 15.47 -3.48 12.15
C TYR A 270 14.97 -3.31 13.59
N TYR A 271 14.58 -2.10 13.99
CA TYR A 271 14.09 -1.83 15.34
C TYR A 271 12.69 -2.43 15.59
N LEU A 272 11.81 -2.50 14.60
CA LEU A 272 10.54 -3.21 14.74
C LEU A 272 10.75 -4.70 15.03
N LEU A 273 11.63 -5.37 14.28
CA LEU A 273 11.98 -6.78 14.50
C LEU A 273 12.66 -6.99 15.85
N LYS A 274 13.59 -6.09 16.23
CA LYS A 274 14.26 -6.11 17.52
C LYS A 274 13.27 -6.01 18.69
N SER A 275 12.31 -5.09 18.62
CA SER A 275 11.27 -4.94 19.63
C SER A 275 10.36 -6.18 19.72
N SER A 276 9.90 -6.71 18.58
CA SER A 276 9.10 -7.93 18.55
C SER A 276 9.85 -9.16 19.09
N ASN A 277 11.14 -9.26 18.82
CA ASN A 277 12.00 -10.32 19.38
C ASN A 277 12.18 -10.16 20.90
N GLN A 278 12.32 -8.93 21.38
CA GLN A 278 12.39 -8.66 22.81
C GLN A 278 11.08 -9.02 23.51
N LEU A 279 9.93 -8.67 22.91
CA LEU A 279 8.62 -9.07 23.42
C LEU A 279 8.42 -10.60 23.40
N ALA A 280 8.97 -11.30 22.42
CA ALA A 280 8.95 -12.76 22.42
C ALA A 280 9.72 -13.37 23.59
N LYS A 281 10.82 -12.75 24.01
CA LYS A 281 11.57 -13.17 25.23
C LYS A 281 10.77 -12.90 26.50
N GLU A 282 9.96 -11.84 26.54
CA GLU A 282 9.17 -11.44 27.70
C GLU A 282 7.85 -12.20 27.83
N LYS A 283 7.14 -12.37 26.71
CA LYS A 283 5.74 -12.86 26.66
C LYS A 283 5.57 -14.17 25.85
N GLY A 284 6.64 -14.67 25.25
CA GLY A 284 6.59 -15.80 24.31
C GLY A 284 6.31 -15.36 22.87
N LYS A 285 6.74 -16.18 21.91
CA LYS A 285 6.47 -15.99 20.47
C LYS A 285 4.98 -16.15 20.17
N CYS A 286 4.50 -15.58 19.03
CA CYS A 286 3.11 -15.79 18.60
C CYS A 286 2.85 -17.27 18.26
N GLU A 287 1.59 -17.71 18.39
CA GLU A 287 1.21 -19.12 18.17
C GLU A 287 1.58 -19.61 16.77
N TYR A 288 1.42 -18.74 15.76
CA TYR A 288 1.72 -19.06 14.35
C TYR A 288 3.12 -18.65 13.90
N PHE A 289 4.08 -18.48 14.83
CA PHE A 289 5.46 -18.14 14.47
C PHE A 289 6.07 -19.15 13.50
N GLU A 290 5.85 -20.45 13.72
CA GLU A 290 6.37 -21.52 12.84
C GLU A 290 5.77 -21.49 11.42
N ARG A 291 4.71 -20.72 11.18
CA ARG A 291 4.12 -20.47 9.86
C ARG A 291 4.68 -19.21 9.19
N THR A 292 5.78 -18.68 9.70
CA THR A 292 6.48 -17.52 9.15
C THR A 292 7.84 -17.90 8.57
N LYS A 293 8.32 -17.15 7.60
CA LYS A 293 9.70 -17.24 7.10
C LYS A 293 10.72 -16.86 8.17
N TYR A 294 10.31 -16.03 9.13
CA TYR A 294 11.15 -15.66 10.29
C TYR A 294 11.57 -16.88 11.14
N SER A 295 10.71 -17.89 11.26
CA SER A 295 11.06 -19.14 11.95
C SER A 295 12.20 -19.91 11.25
N GLN A 296 12.39 -19.68 9.97
CA GLN A 296 13.47 -20.23 9.15
C GLN A 296 14.69 -19.30 9.06
N GLY A 297 14.67 -18.18 9.79
CA GLY A 297 15.72 -17.17 9.73
C GLY A 297 15.74 -16.34 8.45
N ILE A 298 14.68 -16.37 7.66
CA ILE A 298 14.55 -15.57 6.43
C ILE A 298 13.94 -14.21 6.79
N LEU A 299 14.68 -13.14 6.54
CA LEU A 299 14.32 -11.76 6.85
C LEU A 299 13.98 -10.97 5.57
N PRO A 300 13.36 -9.78 5.64
CA PRO A 300 13.07 -8.98 4.45
C PRO A 300 14.29 -8.72 3.56
N ILE A 301 15.47 -8.54 4.14
CA ILE A 301 16.73 -8.34 3.43
C ILE A 301 17.18 -9.53 2.56
N ASP A 302 16.53 -10.69 2.69
CA ASP A 302 16.86 -11.91 1.95
C ASP A 302 15.92 -12.14 0.75
N THR A 303 14.77 -11.47 0.69
CA THR A 303 13.69 -11.82 -0.24
C THR A 303 13.21 -10.67 -1.12
N TYR A 304 13.77 -9.47 -0.95
CA TYR A 304 13.41 -8.31 -1.77
C TYR A 304 13.86 -8.46 -3.23
N LYS A 305 13.30 -7.64 -4.09
CA LYS A 305 13.67 -7.60 -5.50
C LYS A 305 15.05 -6.96 -5.67
N SER A 306 16.06 -7.73 -6.05
CA SER A 306 17.46 -7.26 -6.13
C SER A 306 17.70 -6.12 -7.14
N ASP A 307 16.80 -5.92 -8.10
CA ASP A 307 16.85 -4.76 -9.01
C ASP A 307 16.82 -3.42 -8.26
N VAL A 308 16.32 -3.36 -7.03
CA VAL A 308 16.37 -2.16 -6.15
C VAL A 308 17.80 -1.72 -5.87
N ASP A 309 18.77 -2.62 -5.89
CA ASP A 309 20.18 -2.30 -5.67
C ASP A 309 20.79 -1.46 -6.81
N GLU A 310 20.10 -1.34 -7.96
CA GLU A 310 20.43 -0.37 -9.01
C GLU A 310 20.12 1.09 -8.56
N ILE A 311 19.14 1.27 -7.66
CA ILE A 311 18.73 2.59 -7.13
C ILE A 311 19.66 3.01 -5.98
N VAL A 312 19.83 2.11 -5.01
CA VAL A 312 20.70 2.31 -3.84
C VAL A 312 21.50 1.03 -3.62
N PRO A 313 22.84 1.10 -3.61
CA PRO A 313 23.67 -0.08 -3.38
C PRO A 313 23.32 -0.78 -2.07
N ASN A 314 23.34 -2.11 -2.07
CA ASN A 314 22.99 -2.92 -0.91
C ASN A 314 24.10 -2.86 0.17
N LYS A 315 24.12 -1.78 0.95
CA LYS A 315 24.97 -1.61 2.11
C LYS A 315 24.07 -1.47 3.35
N LEU A 316 24.13 -2.48 4.22
CA LEU A 316 23.38 -2.50 5.46
C LEU A 316 24.20 -1.88 6.60
N ASN A 317 23.53 -1.13 7.48
CA ASN A 317 24.14 -0.38 8.58
C ASN A 317 23.99 -1.10 9.94
N TYR A 318 23.10 -2.07 10.04
CA TYR A 318 22.77 -2.76 11.29
C TYR A 318 23.24 -4.22 11.28
N ASP A 319 23.40 -4.80 12.48
CA ASP A 319 23.81 -6.21 12.65
C ASP A 319 22.61 -7.16 12.50
N TRP A 320 22.22 -7.37 11.25
CA TRP A 320 21.12 -8.26 10.88
C TRP A 320 21.39 -9.72 11.26
N GLU A 321 22.64 -10.18 11.27
CA GLU A 321 22.97 -11.56 11.57
C GLU A 321 22.82 -11.89 13.06
N SER A 322 23.20 -10.98 13.95
CA SER A 322 22.91 -11.13 15.36
C SER A 322 21.42 -11.12 15.65
N LEU A 323 20.66 -10.25 14.96
CA LEU A 323 19.20 -10.23 15.07
C LEU A 323 18.57 -11.51 14.52
N ARG A 324 19.01 -12.02 13.38
CA ARG A 324 18.59 -13.32 12.78
C ARG A 324 18.79 -14.46 13.78
N THR A 325 19.96 -14.55 14.37
CA THR A 325 20.28 -15.56 15.39
C THR A 325 19.35 -15.45 16.60
N SER A 326 19.09 -14.25 17.07
CA SER A 326 18.17 -14.01 18.18
C SER A 326 16.74 -14.39 17.84
N ILE A 327 16.27 -14.09 16.62
CA ILE A 327 14.93 -14.43 16.14
C ILE A 327 14.75 -15.94 16.01
N THR A 328 15.71 -16.64 15.44
CA THR A 328 15.65 -18.11 15.32
C THR A 328 15.69 -18.81 16.67
N THR A 329 16.35 -18.21 17.67
CA THR A 329 16.46 -18.78 19.02
C THR A 329 15.21 -18.49 19.87
N HIS A 330 14.68 -17.27 19.85
CA HIS A 330 13.62 -16.80 20.77
C HIS A 330 12.28 -16.57 20.08
N GLY A 331 12.25 -16.51 18.75
CA GLY A 331 11.07 -16.18 17.96
C GLY A 331 10.77 -14.70 17.88
N LEU A 332 9.60 -14.41 17.30
CA LEU A 332 8.97 -13.08 17.28
C LEU A 332 7.61 -13.13 17.94
N ARG A 333 7.25 -12.05 18.63
CA ARG A 333 5.90 -11.89 19.20
C ARG A 333 4.85 -11.64 18.11
N HIS A 334 5.26 -11.14 16.95
CA HIS A 334 4.41 -10.75 15.82
C HIS A 334 4.85 -11.46 14.54
N SER A 335 3.89 -11.94 13.76
CA SER A 335 4.17 -12.66 12.49
C SER A 335 4.60 -11.72 11.36
N THR A 336 4.26 -10.43 11.48
CA THR A 336 4.61 -9.34 10.54
C THR A 336 4.48 -8.00 11.26
N LEU A 337 5.17 -6.97 10.82
CA LEU A 337 5.32 -5.72 11.57
C LEU A 337 5.08 -4.44 10.76
N SER A 338 5.56 -4.35 9.54
CA SER A 338 5.51 -3.12 8.76
C SER A 338 4.52 -3.16 7.61
N ALA A 339 3.77 -2.06 7.44
CA ALA A 339 2.91 -1.79 6.31
C ALA A 339 2.77 -0.26 6.16
N GLN A 340 2.72 0.24 4.94
CA GLN A 340 2.58 1.68 4.72
C GLN A 340 1.17 2.03 4.29
N MET A 341 0.39 2.54 5.24
CA MET A 341 -0.98 2.98 5.03
C MET A 341 -1.06 4.41 4.49
N PRO A 342 -2.16 4.80 3.81
CA PRO A 342 -2.52 6.20 3.63
C PRO A 342 -3.00 6.79 4.97
N SER A 343 -2.38 7.86 5.43
CA SER A 343 -2.54 8.36 6.82
C SER A 343 -3.04 9.80 6.91
N GLU A 344 -4.00 10.19 6.08
CA GLU A 344 -4.45 11.59 6.01
C GLU A 344 -4.86 12.20 7.36
N SER A 345 -5.75 11.54 8.11
CA SER A 345 -6.26 12.08 9.37
C SER A 345 -5.20 12.06 10.47
N SER A 346 -4.42 10.98 10.56
CA SER A 346 -3.34 10.84 11.54
C SER A 346 -2.23 11.87 11.29
N SER A 347 -1.94 12.16 10.02
CA SER A 347 -0.96 13.19 9.65
C SER A 347 -1.40 14.58 10.09
N ILE A 348 -2.69 14.93 9.90
CA ILE A 348 -3.22 16.22 10.32
C ILE A 348 -3.13 16.38 11.85
N VAL A 349 -3.59 15.39 12.60
CA VAL A 349 -3.55 15.41 14.08
C VAL A 349 -2.12 15.55 14.62
N SER A 350 -1.15 14.94 13.92
CA SER A 350 0.26 14.93 14.32
C SER A 350 1.07 16.10 13.76
N ASN A 351 0.43 17.04 13.05
CA ASN A 351 1.10 18.10 12.29
C ASN A 351 2.25 17.55 11.43
N ALA A 352 1.94 16.55 10.61
CA ALA A 352 2.85 15.90 9.69
C ALA A 352 2.39 16.06 8.24
N THR A 353 3.30 15.95 7.28
CA THR A 353 2.92 15.74 5.88
C THR A 353 2.25 14.38 5.73
N ASN A 354 1.35 14.24 4.74
CA ASN A 354 0.53 13.05 4.56
C ASN A 354 1.38 11.82 4.20
N GLY A 355 1.47 10.87 5.10
CA GLY A 355 2.13 9.58 4.87
C GLY A 355 3.54 9.73 4.31
N ILE A 356 3.74 9.14 3.13
CA ILE A 356 5.01 9.14 2.39
C ILE A 356 4.97 9.97 1.11
N GLU A 357 3.85 10.66 0.85
CA GLU A 357 3.65 11.42 -0.39
C GLU A 357 4.23 12.82 -0.31
N PRO A 358 4.71 13.37 -1.43
CA PRO A 358 4.92 14.80 -1.54
C PRO A 358 3.61 15.55 -1.28
N PRO A 359 3.62 16.69 -0.58
CA PRO A 359 2.42 17.50 -0.43
C PRO A 359 1.95 18.03 -1.81
N ARG A 360 0.64 18.10 -1.98
CA ARG A 360 0.04 18.60 -3.23
C ARG A 360 0.26 20.11 -3.39
N ASP A 361 0.33 20.82 -2.26
CA ASP A 361 0.61 22.25 -2.14
C ASP A 361 1.14 22.51 -0.72
N TYR A 362 1.68 23.69 -0.47
CA TYR A 362 2.11 24.14 0.85
C TYR A 362 0.96 24.26 1.84
N LEU A 363 -0.25 24.57 1.37
CA LEU A 363 -1.48 24.62 2.14
C LEU A 363 -2.46 23.56 1.67
N SER A 364 -2.78 22.61 2.53
CA SER A 364 -3.86 21.66 2.29
C SER A 364 -5.16 22.07 2.98
N VAL A 365 -6.29 21.93 2.27
CA VAL A 365 -7.62 22.21 2.82
C VAL A 365 -8.45 20.93 2.77
N LYS A 366 -8.74 20.35 3.93
CA LYS A 366 -9.60 19.17 4.04
C LYS A 366 -11.02 19.58 4.41
N LYS A 367 -11.96 19.35 3.52
CA LYS A 367 -13.40 19.58 3.81
C LYS A 367 -13.90 18.47 4.75
N SER A 368 -14.41 18.81 5.90
CA SER A 368 -15.06 17.90 6.85
C SER A 368 -16.52 18.29 7.08
N LYS A 369 -17.32 17.41 7.69
CA LYS A 369 -18.71 17.73 8.09
C LYS A 369 -18.78 18.88 9.09
N LYS A 370 -17.67 19.19 9.78
CA LYS A 370 -17.57 20.27 10.79
C LYS A 370 -16.94 21.57 10.22
N GLY A 371 -16.61 21.59 8.94
CA GLY A 371 -15.98 22.72 8.26
C GLY A 371 -14.63 22.36 7.62
N PRO A 372 -13.99 23.29 6.92
CA PRO A 372 -12.68 23.08 6.32
C PRO A 372 -11.59 23.12 7.39
N LEU A 373 -10.68 22.13 7.34
CA LEU A 373 -9.44 22.11 8.10
C LEU A 373 -8.31 22.55 7.18
N LYS A 374 -7.59 23.58 7.55
CA LYS A 374 -6.43 24.11 6.84
C LYS A 374 -5.16 23.64 7.54
N GLN A 375 -4.20 23.12 6.79
CA GLN A 375 -2.91 22.72 7.31
C GLN A 375 -1.80 23.21 6.37
N ILE A 376 -0.84 23.94 6.93
CA ILE A 376 0.39 24.32 6.24
C ILE A 376 1.44 23.21 6.46
N VAL A 377 2.27 22.97 5.46
CA VAL A 377 3.39 22.02 5.61
C VAL A 377 4.28 22.42 6.80
N PRO A 378 4.73 21.47 7.60
CA PRO A 378 5.55 21.75 8.78
C PRO A 378 6.78 22.60 8.45
N SER A 379 7.12 23.53 9.33
CA SER A 379 8.31 24.38 9.18
C SER A 379 8.35 25.20 7.89
N TYR A 380 7.19 25.58 7.34
CA TYR A 380 7.05 26.33 6.08
C TYR A 380 7.98 27.55 6.00
N GLY A 381 8.12 28.33 7.08
CA GLY A 381 8.89 29.59 7.10
C GLY A 381 10.36 29.43 6.63
N TYR A 382 10.97 28.26 6.85
CA TYR A 382 12.36 27.99 6.45
C TYR A 382 12.58 26.78 5.56
N LEU A 383 11.59 25.89 5.44
CA LEU A 383 11.71 24.69 4.59
C LEU A 383 10.94 24.76 3.28
N LYS A 384 10.21 25.85 2.99
CA LYS A 384 9.36 25.92 1.79
C LYS A 384 10.10 25.58 0.50
N ASN A 385 11.34 26.01 0.35
CA ASN A 385 12.13 25.77 -0.86
C ASN A 385 12.73 24.36 -0.93
N ASN A 386 12.66 23.59 0.16
CA ASN A 386 13.17 22.21 0.24
C ASN A 386 12.06 21.18 0.02
N TYR A 387 10.78 21.58 0.08
CA TYR A 387 9.68 20.66 -0.20
C TYR A 387 9.56 20.35 -1.68
N THR A 388 9.41 19.09 -2.01
CA THR A 388 8.91 18.67 -3.31
C THR A 388 7.40 18.81 -3.31
N ILE A 389 6.83 19.54 -4.27
CA ILE A 389 5.39 19.66 -4.47
C ILE A 389 4.94 18.65 -5.52
N LEU A 390 3.92 17.84 -5.22
CA LEU A 390 3.48 16.71 -6.04
C LEU A 390 3.19 17.10 -7.48
N TRP A 391 2.47 18.21 -7.69
CA TRP A 391 2.05 18.65 -9.01
C TRP A 391 3.14 19.37 -9.82
N GLU A 392 4.29 19.67 -9.20
CA GLU A 392 5.49 20.19 -9.85
C GLU A 392 6.41 19.06 -10.35
N MET A 393 6.23 17.83 -9.85
CA MET A 393 6.97 16.66 -10.33
C MET A 393 6.59 16.32 -11.77
N LYS A 394 7.59 16.19 -12.64
CA LYS A 394 7.37 15.93 -14.08
C LYS A 394 6.89 14.50 -14.37
N ASN A 395 7.22 13.56 -13.50
CA ASN A 395 6.90 12.13 -13.63
C ASN A 395 6.95 11.47 -12.25
N ASN A 396 6.63 10.18 -12.19
CA ASN A 396 6.63 9.41 -10.94
C ASN A 396 7.99 8.78 -10.58
N ASP A 397 9.05 8.95 -11.37
CA ASP A 397 10.29 8.19 -11.25
C ASP A 397 10.92 8.28 -9.85
N GLY A 398 11.11 9.49 -9.33
CA GLY A 398 11.65 9.70 -7.98
C GLY A 398 10.79 9.08 -6.88
N TYR A 399 9.47 9.26 -6.97
CA TYR A 399 8.53 8.67 -6.01
C TYR A 399 8.49 7.13 -6.11
N ILE A 400 8.53 6.57 -7.33
CA ILE A 400 8.63 5.12 -7.55
C ILE A 400 9.89 4.57 -6.88
N LYS A 401 11.03 5.24 -7.04
CA LYS A 401 12.30 4.82 -6.43
C LYS A 401 12.27 4.89 -4.91
N VAL A 402 11.69 5.94 -4.33
CA VAL A 402 11.48 6.06 -2.88
C VAL A 402 10.69 4.86 -2.34
N ILE A 403 9.54 4.54 -2.95
CA ILE A 403 8.72 3.39 -2.52
C ILE A 403 9.46 2.06 -2.73
N SER A 404 10.17 1.91 -3.85
CA SER A 404 10.93 0.69 -4.14
C SER A 404 11.99 0.40 -3.08
N VAL A 405 12.69 1.44 -2.67
CA VAL A 405 13.68 1.37 -1.59
C VAL A 405 13.03 1.04 -0.25
N MET A 406 11.86 1.63 0.04
CA MET A 406 11.09 1.28 1.25
C MET A 406 10.61 -0.17 1.21
N GLN A 407 10.09 -0.64 0.07
CA GLN A 407 9.56 -1.99 -0.08
C GLN A 407 10.64 -3.07 0.15
N LYS A 408 11.92 -2.77 -0.05
CA LYS A 408 13.05 -3.66 0.28
C LYS A 408 12.98 -4.16 1.72
N PHE A 409 12.57 -3.32 2.66
CA PHE A 409 12.57 -3.61 4.09
C PHE A 409 11.17 -3.93 4.65
N PHE A 410 10.10 -3.41 4.05
CA PHE A 410 8.73 -3.62 4.51
C PHE A 410 8.28 -5.07 4.25
N ASP A 411 7.83 -5.74 5.29
CA ASP A 411 7.35 -7.13 5.19
C ASP A 411 5.94 -7.27 4.61
N GLN A 412 5.08 -6.27 4.72
CA GLN A 412 3.82 -6.18 3.97
C GLN A 412 3.95 -5.19 2.80
N ALA A 413 2.84 -4.63 2.32
CA ALA A 413 2.83 -3.76 1.15
C ALA A 413 2.85 -2.26 1.52
N ILE A 414 2.94 -1.44 0.50
CA ILE A 414 2.92 0.01 0.57
C ILE A 414 1.79 0.52 -0.31
N SER A 415 0.89 1.35 0.23
CA SER A 415 -0.18 2.03 -0.53
C SER A 415 0.41 3.13 -1.40
N GLY A 416 1.15 2.76 -2.44
CA GLY A 416 1.78 3.70 -3.37
C GLY A 416 0.78 4.24 -4.39
N ASN A 417 0.76 5.55 -4.57
CA ASN A 417 -0.07 6.21 -5.57
C ASN A 417 0.74 6.57 -6.83
N TRP A 418 0.07 6.62 -7.97
CA TRP A 418 0.63 7.25 -9.16
C TRP A 418 -0.04 8.61 -9.31
N SER A 419 0.73 9.64 -9.68
CA SER A 419 0.21 11.00 -9.80
C SER A 419 0.73 11.65 -11.08
N TYR A 420 -0.19 12.22 -11.85
CA TYR A 420 0.13 12.86 -13.12
C TYR A 420 -0.44 14.27 -13.15
N ASN A 421 0.39 15.23 -13.59
CA ASN A 421 -0.06 16.57 -13.96
C ASN A 421 -0.10 16.66 -15.50
N PRO A 422 -1.29 16.73 -16.11
CA PRO A 422 -1.42 16.82 -17.56
C PRO A 422 -0.67 17.98 -18.19
N GLU A 423 -0.47 19.10 -17.47
CA GLU A 423 0.28 20.26 -17.98
C GLU A 423 1.74 19.96 -18.34
N HIS A 424 2.28 18.85 -17.86
CA HIS A 424 3.65 18.42 -18.20
C HIS A 424 3.74 17.65 -19.52
N PHE A 425 2.60 17.40 -20.18
CA PHE A 425 2.51 16.61 -21.41
C PHE A 425 1.90 17.42 -22.55
N GLU A 426 2.22 17.03 -23.78
CA GLU A 426 1.66 17.62 -24.98
C GLU A 426 0.13 17.51 -24.98
N ASP A 427 -0.55 18.56 -25.44
CA ASP A 427 -2.02 18.67 -25.45
C ASP A 427 -2.71 18.48 -24.08
N ASN A 428 -1.98 18.56 -22.99
CA ASN A 428 -2.46 18.27 -21.64
C ASN A 428 -3.07 16.86 -21.51
N GLU A 429 -2.52 15.91 -22.24
CA GLU A 429 -2.94 14.51 -22.19
C GLU A 429 -1.78 13.61 -21.73
N VAL A 430 -2.01 12.81 -20.68
CA VAL A 430 -1.02 11.85 -20.20
C VAL A 430 -0.97 10.64 -21.14
N PRO A 431 0.15 10.39 -21.84
CA PRO A 431 0.26 9.25 -22.74
C PRO A 431 0.13 7.92 -21.99
N VAL A 432 -0.62 6.97 -22.54
CA VAL A 432 -0.76 5.62 -21.96
C VAL A 432 0.59 4.91 -21.88
N SER A 433 1.53 5.23 -22.80
CA SER A 433 2.90 4.71 -22.76
C SER A 433 3.68 5.11 -21.51
N VAL A 434 3.43 6.30 -20.96
CA VAL A 434 4.02 6.74 -19.68
C VAL A 434 3.50 5.86 -18.55
N MET A 435 2.19 5.63 -18.49
CA MET A 435 1.58 4.74 -17.48
C MET A 435 2.05 3.29 -17.64
N ALA A 436 2.23 2.81 -18.86
CA ALA A 436 2.78 1.47 -19.12
C ALA A 436 4.24 1.36 -18.66
N ASN A 437 5.05 2.41 -18.86
CA ASN A 437 6.41 2.44 -18.34
C ASN A 437 6.44 2.43 -16.80
N ASP A 438 5.57 3.20 -16.14
CA ASP A 438 5.46 3.22 -14.68
C ASP A 438 5.02 1.84 -14.16
N LEU A 439 4.09 1.16 -14.86
CA LEU A 439 3.68 -0.21 -14.55
C LEU A 439 4.88 -1.18 -14.56
N LEU A 440 5.67 -1.16 -15.64
CA LEU A 440 6.84 -2.02 -15.78
C LEU A 440 7.93 -1.68 -14.75
N THR A 441 8.15 -0.41 -14.49
CA THR A 441 9.16 0.09 -13.55
C THR A 441 8.80 -0.29 -12.11
N THR A 442 7.54 -0.13 -11.70
CA THR A 442 7.07 -0.55 -10.36
C THR A 442 7.20 -2.06 -10.17
N TYR A 443 6.88 -2.85 -11.19
CA TYR A 443 7.09 -4.29 -11.14
C TYR A 443 8.59 -4.65 -11.07
N LYS A 444 9.43 -4.05 -11.92
CA LYS A 444 10.89 -4.27 -11.91
C LYS A 444 11.47 -4.08 -10.51
N TYR A 445 11.08 -3.01 -9.82
CA TYR A 445 11.62 -2.65 -8.53
C TYR A 445 10.83 -3.21 -7.33
N GLY A 446 9.99 -4.21 -7.54
CA GLY A 446 9.44 -5.01 -6.44
C GLY A 446 8.23 -4.44 -5.72
N TRP A 447 7.51 -3.47 -6.28
CA TRP A 447 6.25 -3.02 -5.69
C TRP A 447 5.29 -4.20 -5.57
N LYS A 448 4.65 -4.31 -4.42
CA LYS A 448 3.61 -5.32 -4.18
C LYS A 448 2.25 -4.87 -4.66
N THR A 449 1.93 -3.59 -4.45
CA THR A 449 0.63 -3.01 -4.81
C THR A 449 0.78 -1.60 -5.35
N SER A 450 -0.19 -1.18 -6.20
CA SER A 450 -0.38 0.22 -6.60
C SER A 450 -1.80 0.64 -6.27
N TYR A 451 -1.93 1.71 -5.48
CA TYR A 451 -3.21 2.16 -4.92
C TYR A 451 -3.91 3.15 -5.86
N TYR A 452 -4.08 4.42 -5.48
CA TYR A 452 -4.74 5.41 -6.34
C TYR A 452 -3.90 5.80 -7.57
N GLN A 453 -4.61 6.23 -8.61
CA GLN A 453 -4.05 7.10 -9.63
C GLN A 453 -4.70 8.48 -9.50
N ASN A 454 -3.89 9.49 -9.26
CA ASN A 454 -4.30 10.88 -9.15
C ASN A 454 -3.95 11.61 -10.45
N THR A 455 -4.88 12.41 -10.93
CA THR A 455 -4.62 13.35 -12.03
C THR A 455 -4.90 14.75 -11.53
N ASN A 456 -4.02 15.70 -11.79
CA ASN A 456 -4.25 17.10 -11.46
C ASN A 456 -5.44 17.61 -12.30
N ASP A 457 -6.52 17.99 -11.62
CA ASP A 457 -7.67 18.60 -12.27
C ASP A 457 -7.49 20.13 -12.28
N LEU A 458 -7.11 20.64 -13.42
CA LEU A 458 -6.87 22.08 -13.67
C LEU A 458 -8.10 22.96 -13.40
N LYS A 459 -9.26 22.37 -13.14
CA LYS A 459 -10.54 23.06 -12.88
C LYS A 459 -10.99 23.00 -11.42
N SER A 460 -10.22 22.39 -10.53
CA SER A 460 -10.59 22.40 -9.12
C SER A 460 -10.44 23.82 -8.57
N ASP A 461 -11.52 24.33 -7.98
CA ASP A 461 -11.63 25.64 -7.36
C ASP A 461 -10.27 26.14 -6.84
N GLU A 462 -9.66 27.10 -7.53
CA GLU A 462 -8.64 27.95 -6.99
C GLU A 462 -9.25 28.70 -5.78
N ILE A 463 -9.34 28.01 -4.65
CA ILE A 463 -9.29 28.74 -3.39
C ILE A 463 -7.96 29.46 -3.49
N ASP A 464 -7.97 30.78 -3.50
CA ASP A 464 -6.76 31.55 -3.61
C ASP A 464 -5.84 31.18 -2.44
N VAL A 465 -5.06 30.13 -2.69
CA VAL A 465 -4.15 29.48 -1.72
C VAL A 465 -3.16 30.54 -1.26
N LYS A 466 -2.77 31.42 -2.18
CA LYS A 466 -1.81 32.49 -1.92
C LYS A 466 -2.41 33.54 -0.95
N GLU A 467 -3.63 34.00 -1.19
CA GLU A 467 -4.31 34.94 -0.28
C GLU A 467 -4.60 34.30 1.08
N SER A 468 -4.99 33.01 1.09
CA SER A 468 -5.21 32.26 2.33
C SER A 468 -3.91 31.99 3.08
N LEU A 469 -2.80 31.79 2.37
CA LEU A 469 -1.47 31.60 2.95
C LEU A 469 -0.93 32.90 3.54
N ASP A 470 -1.01 34.00 2.77
CA ASP A 470 -0.56 35.33 3.20
C ASP A 470 -1.37 35.82 4.42
N LYS A 471 -2.65 35.50 4.51
CA LYS A 471 -3.49 35.81 5.65
C LYS A 471 -3.10 35.03 6.90
N LEU A 472 -2.87 33.70 6.77
CA LEU A 472 -2.42 32.84 7.88
C LEU A 472 -1.02 33.22 8.35
N LEU A 473 -0.11 33.56 7.44
CA LEU A 473 1.25 34.01 7.79
C LEU A 473 1.25 35.42 8.38
N GLY A 474 0.35 36.29 7.95
CA GLY A 474 0.16 37.63 8.53
C GLY A 474 -0.38 37.58 9.97
N GLU A 475 -1.26 36.61 10.26
CA GLU A 475 -1.75 36.36 11.61
C GLU A 475 -0.66 35.76 12.53
N CYS A 476 0.28 34.99 12.00
CA CYS A 476 1.41 34.43 12.76
C CYS A 476 2.58 35.42 12.98
N SER A 477 2.67 36.50 12.22
CA SER A 477 3.78 37.46 12.33
C SER A 477 3.58 38.53 13.40
N VAL A 478 2.45 38.57 14.11
CA VAL A 478 2.10 39.61 15.09
C VAL A 478 2.41 39.21 16.53
N GLU A 479 2.77 37.95 16.81
CA GLU A 479 3.17 37.54 18.16
C GLU A 479 4.55 36.88 18.17
N GLN A 480 5.54 37.68 18.56
CA GLN A 480 6.79 37.16 19.09
C GLN A 480 6.50 36.55 20.48
N GLU A 481 7.08 35.37 20.68
CA GLU A 481 7.21 34.64 21.94
C GLU A 481 5.99 33.81 22.41
N ASP A 482 6.19 32.53 22.31
CA ASP A 482 5.74 31.43 23.18
C ASP A 482 4.28 30.96 23.26
N ASP A 483 3.28 31.51 22.58
CA ASP A 483 1.91 30.99 22.68
C ASP A 483 1.06 31.15 21.40
N CYS A 484 1.42 30.47 20.33
CA CYS A 484 0.50 30.30 19.20
C CYS A 484 -0.45 29.12 19.46
N GLU A 485 -1.67 29.38 19.95
CA GLU A 485 -2.69 28.35 20.23
C GLU A 485 -3.10 27.55 18.97
N SER A 486 -2.93 28.09 17.77
CA SER A 486 -3.21 27.37 16.51
C SER A 486 -2.16 26.32 16.17
N CYS A 487 -0.99 26.33 16.81
CA CYS A 487 0.05 25.31 16.67
C CYS A 487 -0.01 24.22 17.75
N LYS A 488 -0.93 24.33 18.72
CA LYS A 488 -1.07 23.40 19.85
C LYS A 488 -2.24 22.41 19.73
N ILE A 489 -2.88 22.29 18.54
CA ILE A 489 -3.95 21.32 18.32
C ILE A 489 -3.54 20.28 17.28
#